data_c3d6aab7befa89d03da2865bd7ac3e0f
#
_entry.id   c3d6aab7befa89d03da2865bd7ac3e0f
#
_cell.length_a   1.000
_cell.length_b   1.000
_cell.length_c   1.000
_cell.angle_alpha   90.00
_cell.angle_beta   90.00
_cell.angle_gamma   90.00
#
_symmetry.space_group_name_H-M   'P 1'
#
loop_
_entity.id
_entity.type
_entity.pdbx_description
1 polymer ?
#
loop_
_entity_poly.entity_id
_entity_poly.type
_entity_poly.pdbx_seq_one_letter_code
_entity_poly.pdbx_strand_id
1 'polypeptide(L)'
;MFRVGSIFIPVTDLDKSIEWYEDNLGVTKIDSWDGGVGFYFPNDNTQLALIQVDEPQPSEFTVSPNSKNGYFNFLVDDIEEAYEKLNESGVVTTEIEAFGGMKVFDFFDLDGNPFSVVNECKDSPYHREEVRKAQKSTSF
;
A
#
# COMPACT_ATOMS: atom_id res chain seq x y z
N MET A 1 -10.93 12.90 -17.65
CA MET A 1 -9.94 11.82 -17.67
C MET A 1 -9.87 11.14 -16.33
N PHE A 2 -9.76 9.82 -16.31
CA PHE A 2 -9.83 9.08 -15.04
C PHE A 2 -8.47 8.98 -14.35
N ARG A 3 -8.47 9.10 -13.02
CA ARG A 3 -7.33 8.90 -12.15
C ARG A 3 -7.82 8.14 -10.93
N VAL A 4 -6.95 7.35 -10.30
CA VAL A 4 -7.30 6.67 -9.05
C VAL A 4 -7.29 7.72 -7.94
N GLY A 5 -8.44 7.90 -7.28
CA GLY A 5 -8.58 8.88 -6.20
C GLY A 5 -8.10 8.33 -4.87
N SER A 6 -8.69 7.21 -4.45
CA SER A 6 -8.42 6.64 -3.14
C SER A 6 -8.42 5.12 -3.19
N ILE A 7 -7.66 4.53 -2.29
CA ILE A 7 -7.76 3.10 -1.96
C ILE A 7 -8.41 3.00 -0.59
N PHE A 8 -9.24 1.97 -0.39
CA PHE A 8 -10.03 1.80 0.84
C PHE A 8 -9.63 0.53 1.56
N ILE A 9 -9.39 0.64 2.86
CA ILE A 9 -8.97 -0.49 3.71
C ILE A 9 -10.00 -0.66 4.83
N PRO A 10 -10.56 -1.87 5.01
CA PRO A 10 -11.46 -2.14 6.12
C PRO A 10 -10.68 -2.35 7.41
N VAL A 11 -11.08 -1.68 8.48
CA VAL A 11 -10.45 -1.82 9.81
C VAL A 11 -11.53 -1.95 10.88
N THR A 12 -11.24 -2.70 11.94
CA THR A 12 -12.24 -2.93 13.00
C THR A 12 -12.15 -1.90 14.14
N ASP A 13 -10.99 -1.30 14.36
CA ASP A 13 -10.79 -0.26 15.37
C ASP A 13 -10.19 0.97 14.70
N LEU A 14 -11.04 1.93 14.37
CA LEU A 14 -10.63 3.10 13.59
C LEU A 14 -9.57 3.94 14.32
N ASP A 15 -9.78 4.21 15.61
CA ASP A 15 -8.86 5.08 16.37
C ASP A 15 -7.46 4.47 16.48
N LYS A 16 -7.35 3.19 16.78
CA LYS A 16 -6.06 2.49 16.82
C LYS A 16 -5.42 2.39 15.46
N SER A 17 -6.22 2.18 14.43
CA SER A 17 -5.73 2.07 13.05
C SER A 17 -5.20 3.41 12.54
N ILE A 18 -5.85 4.52 12.86
CA ILE A 18 -5.36 5.86 12.50
C ILE A 18 -3.93 6.04 13.01
N GLU A 19 -3.71 5.79 14.30
CA GLU A 19 -2.39 5.93 14.92
C GLU A 19 -1.37 4.99 14.27
N TRP A 20 -1.75 3.74 14.06
CA TRP A 20 -0.88 2.73 13.45
C TRP A 20 -0.44 3.12 12.03
N TYR A 21 -1.39 3.59 11.20
CA TYR A 21 -1.09 3.98 9.82
C TYR A 21 -0.22 5.24 9.77
N GLU A 22 -0.49 6.21 10.61
CA GLU A 22 0.35 7.42 10.72
C GLU A 22 1.79 7.07 11.12
N ASP A 23 1.94 6.20 12.13
CA ASP A 23 3.25 5.83 12.66
C ASP A 23 4.06 4.96 11.69
N ASN A 24 3.40 4.07 10.94
CA ASN A 24 4.10 3.07 10.15
C ASN A 24 4.19 3.38 8.66
N LEU A 25 3.24 4.08 8.09
CA LEU A 25 3.22 4.38 6.66
C LEU A 25 3.57 5.83 6.32
N GLY A 26 3.73 6.68 7.32
CA GLY A 26 4.08 8.08 7.09
C GLY A 26 2.99 8.88 6.39
N VAL A 27 1.74 8.42 6.49
CA VAL A 27 0.59 9.14 5.92
C VAL A 27 0.14 10.22 6.88
N THR A 28 -0.49 11.27 6.34
CA THR A 28 -1.02 12.39 7.11
C THR A 28 -2.53 12.46 6.93
N LYS A 29 -3.24 12.61 8.05
CA LYS A 29 -4.68 12.72 8.04
C LYS A 29 -5.13 13.99 7.31
N ILE A 30 -6.08 13.84 6.39
CA ILE A 30 -6.75 14.95 5.72
C ILE A 30 -7.96 15.39 6.56
N ASP A 31 -8.87 14.45 6.83
CA ASP A 31 -10.07 14.68 7.59
C ASP A 31 -10.69 13.32 7.96
N SER A 32 -11.66 13.35 8.86
CA SER A 32 -12.39 12.16 9.26
C SER A 32 -13.89 12.43 9.16
N TRP A 33 -14.64 11.35 9.06
CA TRP A 33 -16.10 11.36 9.08
C TRP A 33 -16.58 10.20 9.95
N ASP A 34 -17.88 10.10 10.16
CA ASP A 34 -18.43 9.02 10.97
C ASP A 34 -18.13 7.67 10.28
N GLY A 35 -17.26 6.87 10.91
CA GLY A 35 -16.88 5.55 10.41
C GLY A 35 -15.70 5.55 9.44
N GLY A 36 -14.99 6.66 9.23
CA GLY A 36 -13.89 6.67 8.30
C GLY A 36 -12.91 7.81 8.48
N VAL A 37 -11.74 7.67 7.83
CA VAL A 37 -10.68 8.68 7.80
C VAL A 37 -9.97 8.63 6.46
N GLY A 38 -9.56 9.78 5.97
CA GLY A 38 -8.76 9.90 4.77
C GLY A 38 -7.38 10.43 5.07
N PHE A 39 -6.38 9.91 4.35
CA PHE A 39 -4.98 10.31 4.46
C PHE A 39 -4.40 10.65 3.10
N TYR A 40 -3.35 11.44 3.11
CA TYR A 40 -2.51 11.62 1.92
C TYR A 40 -1.12 11.06 2.16
N PHE A 41 -0.47 10.67 1.07
CA PHE A 41 0.96 10.30 1.06
C PHE A 41 1.77 11.54 0.68
N PRO A 42 2.96 11.75 1.27
CA PRO A 42 3.76 12.94 0.94
C PRO A 42 4.13 13.08 -0.54
N ASN A 43 4.27 11.97 -1.25
CA ASN A 43 4.80 11.94 -2.60
C ASN A 43 3.89 11.27 -3.64
N ASP A 44 2.61 11.14 -3.34
CA ASP A 44 1.66 10.48 -4.25
C ASP A 44 0.34 11.25 -4.25
N ASN A 45 -0.35 11.21 -5.39
CA ASN A 45 -1.67 11.85 -5.55
C ASN A 45 -2.82 10.93 -5.13
N THR A 46 -2.60 9.61 -5.13
CA THR A 46 -3.60 8.65 -4.67
C THR A 46 -3.70 8.72 -3.14
N GLN A 47 -4.93 8.79 -2.62
CA GLN A 47 -5.18 8.88 -1.20
C GLN A 47 -5.47 7.49 -0.61
N LEU A 48 -5.39 7.40 0.71
CA LEU A 48 -5.69 6.19 1.46
C LEU A 48 -6.84 6.50 2.43
N ALA A 49 -7.86 5.66 2.45
CA ALA A 49 -8.96 5.80 3.39
C ALA A 49 -9.16 4.52 4.18
N LEU A 50 -9.41 4.68 5.49
CA LEU A 50 -9.78 3.57 6.36
C LEU A 50 -11.28 3.66 6.61
N ILE A 51 -11.97 2.52 6.49
CA ILE A 51 -13.41 2.41 6.74
C ILE A 51 -13.60 1.44 7.88
N GLN A 52 -14.29 1.88 8.93
CA GLN A 52 -14.56 1.00 10.06
C GLN A 52 -15.64 -0.01 9.70
N VAL A 53 -15.35 -1.27 9.96
CA VAL A 53 -16.26 -2.39 9.74
C VAL A 53 -16.43 -3.16 11.05
N ASP A 54 -17.50 -3.96 11.14
CA ASP A 54 -17.81 -4.72 12.36
C ASP A 54 -16.87 -5.90 12.56
N GLU A 55 -16.47 -6.53 11.45
CA GLU A 55 -15.61 -7.72 11.47
C GLU A 55 -14.52 -7.60 10.41
N PRO A 56 -13.35 -8.23 10.63
CA PRO A 56 -12.29 -8.24 9.61
C PRO A 56 -12.81 -8.81 8.29
N GLN A 57 -12.39 -8.19 7.18
CA GLN A 57 -12.77 -8.58 5.83
C GLN A 57 -11.52 -8.70 4.96
N PRO A 58 -11.55 -9.57 3.94
CA PRO A 58 -10.41 -9.69 3.04
C PRO A 58 -10.13 -8.40 2.29
N SER A 59 -8.86 -7.99 2.24
CA SER A 59 -8.38 -6.89 1.42
C SER A 59 -7.62 -7.39 0.20
N GLU A 60 -7.83 -8.64 -0.17
CA GLU A 60 -7.17 -9.32 -1.27
C GLU A 60 -8.15 -10.25 -1.98
N PHE A 61 -7.82 -10.64 -3.20
CA PHE A 61 -8.66 -11.56 -3.98
C PHE A 61 -7.93 -12.88 -4.23
N THR A 62 -8.71 -13.93 -4.50
CA THR A 62 -8.19 -15.26 -4.78
C THR A 62 -7.86 -15.40 -6.26
N VAL A 63 -6.61 -15.76 -6.56
CA VAL A 63 -6.14 -16.02 -7.93
C VAL A 63 -6.39 -17.50 -8.26
N SER A 64 -6.06 -18.38 -7.32
CA SER A 64 -6.25 -19.83 -7.42
C SER A 64 -6.41 -20.37 -5.99
N PRO A 65 -6.75 -21.67 -5.82
CA PRO A 65 -6.95 -22.21 -4.47
C PRO A 65 -5.78 -21.96 -3.50
N ASN A 66 -4.57 -21.81 -4.01
CA ASN A 66 -3.36 -21.64 -3.18
C ASN A 66 -2.69 -20.29 -3.36
N SER A 67 -3.34 -19.32 -4.02
CA SER A 67 -2.72 -18.04 -4.33
C SER A 67 -3.70 -16.89 -4.19
N LYS A 68 -3.27 -15.83 -3.52
CA LYS A 68 -4.05 -14.60 -3.36
C LYS A 68 -3.22 -13.41 -3.80
N ASN A 69 -3.89 -12.33 -4.14
CA ASN A 69 -3.25 -11.08 -4.57
C ASN A 69 -3.99 -9.89 -4.00
N GLY A 70 -3.26 -8.89 -3.56
CA GLY A 70 -3.87 -7.63 -3.14
C GLY A 70 -4.41 -6.85 -4.32
N TYR A 71 -5.28 -5.89 -4.05
CA TYR A 71 -5.83 -5.03 -5.09
C TYR A 71 -4.85 -3.94 -5.51
N PHE A 72 -3.81 -3.69 -4.71
CA PHE A 72 -2.78 -2.68 -4.96
C PHE A 72 -1.51 -3.09 -4.23
N ASN A 73 -0.42 -2.40 -4.50
CA ASN A 73 0.85 -2.57 -3.78
C ASN A 73 1.42 -1.21 -3.42
N PHE A 74 2.40 -1.19 -2.52
CA PHE A 74 3.16 0.00 -2.19
C PHE A 74 4.50 -0.04 -2.89
N LEU A 75 4.91 1.10 -3.45
CA LEU A 75 6.23 1.28 -4.04
C LEU A 75 7.12 2.02 -3.06
N VAL A 76 8.36 1.58 -2.94
CA VAL A 76 9.37 2.24 -2.12
C VAL A 76 10.67 2.37 -2.92
N ASP A 77 11.47 3.38 -2.59
CA ASP A 77 12.76 3.57 -3.22
C ASP A 77 13.81 2.61 -2.66
N ASP A 78 13.79 2.40 -1.33
CA ASP A 78 14.72 1.53 -0.62
C ASP A 78 13.94 0.50 0.18
N ILE A 79 13.81 -0.70 -0.38
CA ILE A 79 13.00 -1.76 0.22
C ILE A 79 13.63 -2.32 1.50
N GLU A 80 14.94 -2.37 1.58
CA GLU A 80 15.63 -2.83 2.78
C GLU A 80 15.39 -1.86 3.95
N GLU A 81 15.42 -0.57 3.69
CA GLU A 81 15.13 0.45 4.71
C GLU A 81 13.68 0.35 5.18
N ALA A 82 12.74 0.20 4.25
CA ALA A 82 11.32 0.05 4.59
C ALA A 82 11.10 -1.19 5.45
N TYR A 83 11.73 -2.30 5.07
CA TYR A 83 11.66 -3.56 5.81
C TYR A 83 12.18 -3.40 7.25
N GLU A 84 13.36 -2.80 7.41
CA GLU A 84 13.97 -2.58 8.72
C GLU A 84 13.10 -1.70 9.61
N LYS A 85 12.58 -0.60 9.09
CA LYS A 85 11.73 0.32 9.85
C LYS A 85 10.45 -0.35 10.36
N LEU A 86 9.79 -1.13 9.51
CA LEU A 86 8.58 -1.85 9.91
C LEU A 86 8.90 -2.89 10.99
N ASN A 87 9.99 -3.63 10.84
CA ASN A 87 10.39 -4.62 11.84
C ASN A 87 10.78 -3.97 13.18
N GLU A 88 11.47 -2.85 13.15
CA GLU A 88 11.83 -2.10 14.37
C GLU A 88 10.58 -1.63 15.12
N SER A 89 9.52 -1.29 14.40
CA SER A 89 8.25 -0.88 14.98
C SER A 89 7.37 -2.04 15.44
N GLY A 90 7.83 -3.27 15.26
CA GLY A 90 7.08 -4.47 15.65
C GLY A 90 6.01 -4.91 14.68
N VAL A 91 6.02 -4.38 13.46
CA VAL A 91 5.08 -4.80 12.42
C VAL A 91 5.45 -6.20 11.92
N VAL A 92 4.44 -7.06 11.77
CA VAL A 92 4.64 -8.42 11.22
C VAL A 92 4.92 -8.31 9.72
N THR A 93 6.02 -8.90 9.27
CA THR A 93 6.41 -8.91 7.87
C THR A 93 6.77 -10.33 7.42
N THR A 94 6.72 -10.57 6.10
CA THR A 94 7.35 -11.72 5.49
C THR A 94 8.81 -11.37 5.17
N GLU A 95 9.61 -12.36 4.79
CA GLU A 95 10.98 -12.11 4.36
C GLU A 95 11.00 -11.45 2.97
N ILE A 96 12.04 -10.67 2.69
CA ILE A 96 12.23 -10.08 1.36
C ILE A 96 12.58 -11.20 0.38
N GLU A 97 11.85 -11.27 -0.74
CA GLU A 97 12.11 -12.20 -1.83
C GLU A 97 12.48 -11.41 -3.08
N ALA A 98 13.37 -12.01 -3.89
CA ALA A 98 13.83 -11.40 -5.13
C ALA A 98 13.29 -12.15 -6.35
N PHE A 99 12.76 -11.40 -7.32
CA PHE A 99 12.27 -11.91 -8.59
C PHE A 99 12.93 -11.12 -9.71
N GLY A 100 14.05 -11.63 -10.22
CA GLY A 100 14.86 -10.87 -11.17
C GLY A 100 15.40 -9.60 -10.53
N GLY A 101 15.14 -8.45 -11.12
CA GLY A 101 15.54 -7.15 -10.56
C GLY A 101 14.58 -6.58 -9.52
N MET A 102 13.45 -7.24 -9.31
CA MET A 102 12.43 -6.79 -8.38
C MET A 102 12.55 -7.51 -7.04
N LYS A 103 12.33 -6.77 -5.95
CA LYS A 103 12.24 -7.34 -4.60
C LYS A 103 10.86 -7.05 -4.04
N VAL A 104 10.36 -7.94 -3.20
CA VAL A 104 9.03 -7.83 -2.59
C VAL A 104 9.03 -8.41 -1.19
N PHE A 105 8.26 -7.80 -0.29
CA PHE A 105 7.87 -8.42 0.97
C PHE A 105 6.44 -7.95 1.29
N ASP A 106 5.78 -8.68 2.19
CA ASP A 106 4.46 -8.31 2.68
C ASP A 106 4.55 -7.87 4.13
N PHE A 107 3.67 -6.96 4.53
CA PHE A 107 3.44 -6.65 5.94
C PHE A 107 1.94 -6.65 6.24
N PHE A 108 1.60 -6.68 7.52
CA PHE A 108 0.21 -6.82 7.96
C PHE A 108 -0.16 -5.70 8.91
N ASP A 109 -1.35 -5.13 8.74
CA ASP A 109 -1.86 -4.13 9.68
C ASP A 109 -2.46 -4.79 10.91
N LEU A 110 -3.10 -4.00 11.78
CA LEU A 110 -3.68 -4.49 13.03
C LEU A 110 -4.80 -5.52 12.83
N ASP A 111 -5.49 -5.46 11.70
CA ASP A 111 -6.56 -6.39 11.34
C ASP A 111 -6.06 -7.59 10.54
N GLY A 112 -4.76 -7.66 10.29
CA GLY A 112 -4.20 -8.71 9.46
C GLY A 112 -4.34 -8.48 7.98
N ASN A 113 -4.69 -7.25 7.54
CA ASN A 113 -4.72 -6.92 6.12
C ASN A 113 -3.31 -7.01 5.54
N PRO A 114 -3.09 -7.85 4.51
CA PRO A 114 -1.77 -8.00 3.91
C PRO A 114 -1.51 -6.91 2.86
N PHE A 115 -0.31 -6.37 2.87
CA PHE A 115 0.12 -5.38 1.89
C PHE A 115 1.47 -5.78 1.32
N SER A 116 1.58 -5.76 0.00
CA SER A 116 2.85 -6.03 -0.68
C SER A 116 3.61 -4.72 -0.89
N VAL A 117 4.90 -4.76 -0.61
CA VAL A 117 5.83 -3.65 -0.84
C VAL A 117 6.81 -4.11 -1.91
N VAL A 118 7.02 -3.28 -2.92
CA VAL A 118 7.93 -3.58 -4.02
C VAL A 118 8.84 -2.38 -4.27
N ASN A 119 10.06 -2.65 -4.73
CA ASN A 119 10.94 -1.60 -5.23
C ASN A 119 10.65 -1.36 -6.71
N GLU A 120 10.94 -0.13 -7.18
CA GLU A 120 10.86 0.14 -8.60
C GLU A 120 12.09 -0.44 -9.33
N CYS A 121 11.85 -1.11 -10.46
CA CYS A 121 12.92 -1.66 -11.29
C CYS A 121 13.14 -0.73 -12.49
N LYS A 122 14.35 -0.14 -12.60
CA LYS A 122 14.68 0.84 -13.64
C LYS A 122 14.54 0.31 -15.06
N ASP A 123 14.76 -0.98 -15.25
CA ASP A 123 14.69 -1.59 -16.57
C ASP A 123 13.30 -2.12 -16.92
N SER A 124 12.35 -1.93 -16.01
CA SER A 124 10.97 -2.38 -16.21
C SER A 124 10.17 -1.35 -17.01
N PRO A 125 9.29 -1.80 -17.91
CA PRO A 125 8.34 -0.89 -18.56
C PRO A 125 7.36 -0.26 -17.59
N TYR A 126 7.22 -0.83 -16.38
CA TYR A 126 6.35 -0.31 -15.32
C TYR A 126 7.03 0.73 -14.44
N HIS A 127 8.33 1.01 -14.66
CA HIS A 127 9.01 2.08 -13.92
C HIS A 127 8.33 3.41 -14.21
N ARG A 128 8.17 4.26 -13.17
CA ARG A 128 7.46 5.54 -13.29
C ARG A 128 7.97 6.42 -14.43
N GLU A 129 9.27 6.43 -14.69
CA GLU A 129 9.83 7.22 -15.78
C GLU A 129 9.43 6.70 -17.16
N GLU A 130 9.37 5.38 -17.31
CA GLU A 130 8.95 4.74 -18.55
C GLU A 130 7.46 4.95 -18.80
N VAL A 131 6.64 4.84 -17.74
CA VAL A 131 5.20 5.13 -17.82
C VAL A 131 4.97 6.59 -18.16
N ARG A 132 5.74 7.51 -17.58
CA ARG A 132 5.63 8.94 -17.87
C ARG A 132 5.94 9.25 -19.32
N LYS A 133 6.94 8.59 -19.91
CA LYS A 133 7.26 8.73 -21.35
C LYS A 133 6.08 8.27 -22.20
N ALA A 134 5.47 7.14 -21.86
CA ALA A 134 4.30 6.62 -22.57
C ALA A 134 3.11 7.58 -22.45
N GLN A 135 2.89 8.16 -21.27
CA GLN A 135 1.82 9.13 -21.04
C GLN A 135 2.00 10.39 -21.91
N LYS A 136 3.23 10.86 -22.10
CA LYS A 136 3.50 12.05 -22.92
C LYS A 136 3.21 11.81 -24.39
N SER A 137 3.32 10.57 -24.87
CA SER A 137 3.01 10.23 -26.26
C SER A 137 1.53 9.90 -26.48
N THR A 138 0.74 9.83 -25.41
CA THR A 138 -0.69 9.55 -25.49
C THR A 138 -1.46 10.86 -25.62
N SER A 139 -2.31 10.95 -26.65
CA SER A 139 -3.15 12.12 -26.89
C SER A 139 -4.56 11.87 -26.38
N PHE A 140 -5.06 12.82 -25.61
CA PHE A 140 -6.43 12.81 -25.12
C PHE A 140 -7.14 14.09 -25.49
#